data_c4aa3f63cd28a7193cc81d341e1dd592
#
_entry.id   c4aa3f63cd28a7193cc81d341e1dd592
#
_cell.length_a   1.000
_cell.length_b   1.000
_cell.length_c   1.000
_cell.angle_alpha   90.00
_cell.angle_beta   90.00
_cell.angle_gamma   90.00
#
_symmetry.space_group_name_H-M   'P 1'
#
loop_
_entity.id
_entity.type
_entity.pdbx_description
1 polymer ?
#
loop_
_entity_poly.entity_id
_entity_poly.type
_entity_poly.pdbx_seq_one_letter_code
_entity_poly.pdbx_strand_id
1 'polypeptide(L)'
;IAKEVGFDVPLYTATAWGGACAPEDTVFPLWGGYAFRPWMFYDGKLKEHPATAEYLYGDFHNNSAPKYYNFDPEYAPEDFPYACCEMGGGMNVYYPYRFQLPYESVAALSQVKSGSGCNFLGYYMYHGGTHPKFSYDYQAPLGEFGQVRLSYHQLKLQHLFYQEFTSEITAAKTVLSKEAEVQTPEDVETLRYVVRADEQGHGFLYLNNYQDHVEMIDQTDFCVTIQSDLGEVRFPQNGSLNLAKDACAILPYWFSLEGHLLKYATAQLITKAVSSHATYYFFSKIRGMSGEFVFPEDEIIPVSGCSVQKHKV
;
A
#
# COMPACT_ATOMS: atom_id res chain seq x y z
N ILE A 1 22.02 -17.17 21.30
CA ILE A 1 21.04 -17.73 22.26
C ILE A 1 19.87 -18.36 21.52
N ALA A 2 19.05 -17.61 20.71
CA ALA A 2 17.86 -18.19 20.08
C ALA A 2 18.16 -19.46 19.27
N LYS A 3 19.17 -19.42 18.39
CA LYS A 3 19.63 -20.59 17.63
C LYS A 3 20.22 -21.68 18.48
N GLU A 4 20.92 -21.32 19.54
CA GLU A 4 21.52 -22.28 20.50
C GLU A 4 20.47 -23.08 21.29
N VAL A 5 19.28 -22.51 21.51
CA VAL A 5 18.15 -23.21 22.15
C VAL A 5 17.18 -23.84 21.13
N GLY A 6 17.57 -23.92 19.86
CA GLY A 6 16.88 -24.70 18.84
C GLY A 6 15.81 -23.95 18.03
N PHE A 7 15.77 -22.61 18.06
CA PHE A 7 14.90 -21.85 17.14
C PHE A 7 15.48 -21.86 15.72
N ASP A 8 14.81 -22.53 14.80
CA ASP A 8 15.12 -22.58 13.38
C ASP A 8 14.07 -21.80 12.58
N VAL A 9 14.06 -20.48 12.80
CA VAL A 9 13.14 -19.52 12.15
C VAL A 9 13.91 -18.25 11.82
N PRO A 10 13.45 -17.45 10.85
CA PRO A 10 13.98 -16.10 10.62
C PRO A 10 13.84 -15.26 11.89
N LEU A 11 14.93 -14.60 12.27
CA LEU A 11 14.95 -13.66 13.39
C LEU A 11 14.91 -12.24 12.85
N TYR A 12 14.17 -11.36 13.49
CA TYR A 12 14.09 -9.96 13.11
C TYR A 12 14.16 -9.05 14.34
N THR A 13 14.50 -7.79 14.11
CA THR A 13 14.52 -6.76 15.14
C THR A 13 13.85 -5.49 14.65
N ALA A 14 13.05 -4.86 15.50
CA ALA A 14 12.43 -3.57 15.26
C ALA A 14 13.36 -2.38 15.60
N THR A 15 14.67 -2.58 15.61
CA THR A 15 15.66 -1.57 16.00
C THR A 15 16.39 -0.94 14.82
N ALA A 16 15.87 -1.09 13.61
CA ALA A 16 16.51 -0.57 12.42
C ALA A 16 16.49 0.96 12.30
N TRP A 17 15.80 1.65 13.17
CA TRP A 17 15.85 3.11 13.31
C TRP A 17 16.55 3.55 14.59
N GLY A 18 16.97 4.81 14.65
CA GLY A 18 17.62 5.38 15.83
C GLY A 18 19.08 5.01 16.00
N GLY A 19 19.77 4.61 14.94
CA GLY A 19 21.20 4.27 14.98
C GLY A 19 21.49 2.92 15.65
N ALA A 20 20.52 2.03 15.74
CA ALA A 20 20.74 0.70 16.30
C ALA A 20 21.41 -0.21 15.28
N CYS A 21 22.45 -0.94 15.73
CA CYS A 21 23.14 -1.95 14.95
C CYS A 21 22.31 -3.24 14.92
N ALA A 22 22.10 -3.81 13.74
CA ALA A 22 21.53 -5.13 13.55
C ALA A 22 22.65 -6.12 13.14
N PRO A 23 22.79 -7.29 13.81
CA PRO A 23 23.73 -8.31 13.39
C PRO A 23 23.35 -8.87 12.01
N GLU A 24 24.00 -8.43 10.94
CA GLU A 24 23.66 -8.69 9.54
C GLU A 24 23.47 -10.17 9.21
N ASP A 25 24.35 -11.04 9.73
CA ASP A 25 24.32 -12.48 9.45
C ASP A 25 23.22 -13.24 10.19
N THR A 26 22.46 -12.58 11.07
CA THR A 26 21.60 -13.31 12.03
C THR A 26 20.19 -12.76 12.13
N VAL A 27 19.99 -11.48 11.88
CA VAL A 27 18.76 -10.78 12.20
C VAL A 27 18.36 -9.83 11.07
N PHE A 28 17.11 -9.92 10.60
CA PHE A 28 16.57 -8.96 9.68
C PHE A 28 16.26 -7.63 10.37
N PRO A 29 16.77 -6.51 9.86
CA PRO A 29 16.37 -5.19 10.33
C PRO A 29 14.95 -4.88 9.82
N LEU A 30 14.04 -4.47 10.72
CA LEU A 30 12.73 -4.00 10.38
C LEU A 30 12.59 -2.51 10.66
N TRP A 31 11.94 -1.80 9.75
CA TRP A 31 11.73 -0.35 9.83
C TRP A 31 10.34 0.01 10.33
N GLY A 32 10.20 1.24 10.83
CA GLY A 32 8.93 1.89 11.05
C GLY A 32 8.56 2.82 9.90
N GLY A 33 7.30 3.21 9.83
CA GLY A 33 6.79 4.19 8.89
C GLY A 33 5.65 4.99 9.53
N TYR A 34 5.95 6.21 10.01
CA TYR A 34 4.98 7.06 10.67
C TYR A 34 4.80 8.35 9.88
N ALA A 35 3.67 8.47 9.22
CA ALA A 35 3.28 9.71 8.58
C ALA A 35 3.00 10.81 9.60
N PHE A 36 2.62 10.43 10.81
CA PHE A 36 2.30 11.33 11.89
C PHE A 36 3.14 11.06 13.13
N ARG A 37 3.75 12.09 13.70
CA ARG A 37 4.73 12.00 14.80
C ARG A 37 4.44 13.01 15.89
N PRO A 38 3.43 12.78 16.75
CA PRO A 38 3.00 13.74 17.76
C PRO A 38 4.06 14.00 18.83
N TRP A 39 4.99 13.07 19.05
CA TRP A 39 6.11 13.25 19.99
C TRP A 39 7.02 14.43 19.65
N MET A 40 7.02 14.90 18.39
CA MET A 40 7.76 16.11 18.01
C MET A 40 7.17 17.39 18.57
N PHE A 41 5.91 17.39 19.02
CA PHE A 41 5.27 18.54 19.67
C PHE A 41 5.70 18.72 21.13
N TYR A 42 6.14 17.66 21.81
CA TYR A 42 6.59 17.75 23.19
C TYR A 42 7.81 18.65 23.37
N ASP A 43 8.67 18.68 22.37
CA ASP A 43 9.90 19.48 22.42
C ASP A 43 9.68 20.94 21.98
N GLY A 44 8.46 21.32 21.65
CA GLY A 44 8.14 22.64 21.07
C GLY A 44 8.77 22.88 19.69
N LYS A 45 9.25 21.82 19.03
CA LYS A 45 9.94 21.91 17.74
C LYS A 45 8.98 22.18 16.58
N LEU A 46 7.73 21.70 16.70
CA LEU A 46 6.71 21.90 15.68
C LEU A 46 5.51 22.63 16.27
N LYS A 47 4.99 23.60 15.54
CA LYS A 47 3.71 24.25 15.83
C LYS A 47 2.56 23.52 15.14
N GLU A 48 2.82 23.04 13.94
CA GLU A 48 1.90 22.28 13.09
C GLU A 48 2.63 21.04 12.55
N HIS A 49 1.89 19.97 12.31
CA HIS A 49 2.49 18.78 11.72
C HIS A 49 2.59 18.96 10.20
N PRO A 50 3.78 18.85 9.60
CA PRO A 50 3.94 18.96 8.16
C PRO A 50 3.43 17.70 7.47
N ALA A 51 3.06 17.84 6.20
CA ALA A 51 2.92 16.70 5.32
C ALA A 51 4.25 15.92 5.22
N THR A 52 4.18 14.60 5.05
CA THR A 52 5.36 13.75 4.99
C THR A 52 5.38 12.93 3.71
N ALA A 53 6.56 12.52 3.27
CA ALA A 53 6.75 11.70 2.08
C ALA A 53 6.28 10.24 2.23
N GLU A 54 5.69 9.87 3.37
CA GLU A 54 5.22 8.50 3.64
C GLU A 54 4.11 8.05 2.70
N TYR A 55 3.39 8.98 2.05
CA TYR A 55 2.36 8.72 1.05
C TYR A 55 2.82 8.87 -0.40
N LEU A 56 4.12 9.05 -0.62
CA LEU A 56 4.73 9.02 -1.94
C LEU A 56 5.30 7.65 -2.23
N TYR A 57 5.18 7.20 -3.47
CA TYR A 57 5.82 5.96 -3.90
C TYR A 57 7.32 6.15 -4.05
N GLY A 58 8.08 5.11 -3.70
CA GLY A 58 9.52 5.05 -3.87
C GLY A 58 9.97 3.59 -4.02
N ASP A 59 11.13 3.37 -4.59
CA ASP A 59 11.81 2.08 -4.54
C ASP A 59 12.81 2.12 -3.39
N PHE A 60 12.36 1.69 -2.24
CA PHE A 60 13.14 1.90 -1.01
C PHE A 60 14.16 0.80 -0.75
N HIS A 61 14.07 -0.37 -1.39
CA HIS A 61 14.96 -1.51 -1.14
C HIS A 61 15.26 -1.71 0.36
N ASN A 62 14.22 -1.65 1.18
CA ASN A 62 14.35 -1.61 2.64
C ASN A 62 15.02 -0.31 3.20
N ASN A 63 15.29 0.69 2.38
CA ASN A 63 15.81 1.98 2.77
C ASN A 63 14.68 2.98 3.01
N SER A 64 13.72 2.62 3.83
CA SER A 64 12.64 3.51 4.23
C SER A 64 12.95 4.28 5.52
N ALA A 65 14.24 4.43 5.86
CA ALA A 65 14.62 5.36 6.91
C ALA A 65 14.10 6.74 6.51
N PRO A 66 13.10 7.27 7.22
CA PRO A 66 12.62 8.59 6.88
C PRO A 66 13.79 9.53 7.02
N LYS A 67 14.05 10.36 6.00
CA LYS A 67 15.16 11.34 5.97
C LYS A 67 15.20 12.29 7.17
N TYR A 68 14.18 12.27 8.00
CA TYR A 68 14.07 13.04 9.23
C TYR A 68 14.53 12.33 10.50
N TYR A 69 14.84 11.04 10.44
CA TYR A 69 15.58 10.38 11.50
C TYR A 69 17.07 10.58 11.25
N ASN A 70 17.67 11.61 11.45
CA ASN A 70 19.06 11.99 11.25
C ASN A 70 20.10 10.91 11.62
N PHE A 71 19.99 9.74 11.03
CA PHE A 71 20.97 8.68 11.19
C PHE A 71 21.06 7.85 9.89
N ASP A 72 22.24 7.35 9.63
CA ASP A 72 22.50 6.37 8.59
C ASP A 72 22.53 4.99 9.24
N PRO A 73 21.90 3.96 8.68
CA PRO A 73 22.00 2.61 9.20
C PRO A 73 23.44 2.10 9.13
N GLU A 74 23.87 1.30 10.10
CA GLU A 74 25.19 0.65 10.12
C GLU A 74 25.27 -0.59 9.23
N TYR A 75 24.24 -0.87 8.46
CA TYR A 75 24.13 -1.96 7.48
C TYR A 75 23.61 -1.41 6.15
N ALA A 76 23.80 -2.16 5.06
CA ALA A 76 23.27 -1.81 3.73
C ALA A 76 21.78 -2.22 3.62
N PRO A 77 20.83 -1.31 3.68
CA PRO A 77 19.39 -1.64 3.62
C PRO A 77 18.99 -2.41 2.36
N GLU A 78 19.69 -2.18 1.25
CA GLU A 78 19.51 -2.85 -0.03
C GLU A 78 19.81 -4.35 -0.02
N ASP A 79 20.57 -4.83 0.96
CA ASP A 79 20.89 -6.26 1.13
C ASP A 79 19.76 -7.03 1.83
N PHE A 80 18.73 -6.33 2.30
CA PHE A 80 17.61 -6.92 3.04
C PHE A 80 16.27 -6.70 2.34
N PRO A 81 15.31 -7.63 2.54
CA PRO A 81 13.94 -7.41 2.08
C PRO A 81 13.34 -6.15 2.72
N TYR A 82 12.61 -5.37 1.93
CA TYR A 82 11.87 -4.23 2.49
C TYR A 82 10.74 -4.72 3.39
N ALA A 83 10.87 -4.45 4.67
CA ALA A 83 9.95 -4.88 5.71
C ALA A 83 9.69 -3.75 6.72
N CYS A 84 8.43 -3.48 6.98
CA CYS A 84 7.97 -2.47 7.92
C CYS A 84 7.32 -3.16 9.13
N CYS A 85 7.96 -3.13 10.30
CA CYS A 85 7.42 -3.75 11.51
C CYS A 85 6.28 -2.94 12.12
N GLU A 86 6.32 -1.61 11.98
CA GLU A 86 5.28 -0.74 12.50
C GLU A 86 5.14 0.54 11.65
N MET A 87 4.11 0.58 10.84
CA MET A 87 3.62 1.83 10.29
C MET A 87 2.51 2.41 11.17
N GLY A 88 2.24 3.71 11.06
CA GLY A 88 1.16 4.36 11.81
C GLY A 88 -0.19 3.70 11.55
N GLY A 89 -0.68 2.90 12.51
CA GLY A 89 -1.99 2.24 12.48
C GLY A 89 -3.09 3.03 13.16
N GLY A 90 -2.78 4.21 13.60
CA GLY A 90 -3.61 5.12 14.35
C GLY A 90 -2.74 6.18 15.00
N MET A 91 -3.26 6.88 16.04
CA MET A 91 -2.49 7.86 16.76
C MET A 91 -3.07 8.13 18.13
N ASN A 92 -2.20 8.28 19.13
CA ASN A 92 -2.60 8.73 20.45
C ASN A 92 -3.09 10.17 20.42
N VAL A 93 -4.13 10.41 21.20
CA VAL A 93 -4.56 11.77 21.54
C VAL A 93 -3.79 12.24 22.76
N TYR A 94 -3.07 13.36 22.62
CA TYR A 94 -2.33 13.98 23.70
C TYR A 94 -3.06 15.22 24.20
N TYR A 95 -2.92 15.54 25.49
CA TYR A 95 -3.62 16.67 26.09
C TYR A 95 -3.44 17.99 25.32
N PRO A 96 -2.22 18.37 24.90
CA PRO A 96 -2.01 19.60 24.15
C PRO A 96 -2.36 19.49 22.66
N TYR A 97 -2.55 18.27 22.14
CA TYR A 97 -2.78 18.04 20.72
C TYR A 97 -3.78 16.89 20.52
N ARG A 98 -5.00 17.28 20.20
CA ARG A 98 -6.13 16.35 20.02
C ARG A 98 -6.38 16.13 18.53
N PHE A 99 -5.54 15.36 17.92
CA PHE A 99 -5.64 15.01 16.52
C PHE A 99 -6.64 13.87 16.32
N GLN A 100 -7.42 13.98 15.26
CA GLN A 100 -8.26 12.88 14.79
C GLN A 100 -7.74 12.39 13.44
N LEU A 101 -7.30 11.14 13.39
CA LEU A 101 -6.79 10.54 12.18
C LEU A 101 -7.94 10.23 11.21
N PRO A 102 -7.89 10.69 9.94
CA PRO A 102 -8.80 10.23 8.92
C PRO A 102 -8.71 8.72 8.75
N TYR A 103 -9.82 8.05 8.55
CA TYR A 103 -9.86 6.59 8.49
C TYR A 103 -9.18 6.03 7.22
N GLU A 104 -9.02 6.84 6.19
CA GLU A 104 -8.31 6.51 4.95
C GLU A 104 -6.79 6.40 5.15
N SER A 105 -6.25 7.13 6.12
CA SER A 105 -4.80 7.28 6.36
C SER A 105 -4.07 5.95 6.43
N VAL A 106 -4.55 5.03 7.26
CA VAL A 106 -3.85 3.76 7.51
C VAL A 106 -3.84 2.86 6.29
N ALA A 107 -4.96 2.79 5.57
CA ALA A 107 -5.07 1.98 4.37
C ALA A 107 -4.25 2.55 3.20
N ALA A 108 -4.24 3.88 3.04
CA ALA A 108 -3.41 4.55 2.05
C ALA A 108 -1.92 4.32 2.32
N LEU A 109 -1.50 4.46 3.58
CA LEU A 109 -0.11 4.22 3.98
C LEU A 109 0.33 2.78 3.71
N SER A 110 -0.50 1.80 4.08
CA SER A 110 -0.28 0.38 3.81
C SER A 110 -0.12 0.11 2.31
N GLN A 111 -1.01 0.70 1.50
CA GLN A 111 -0.96 0.55 0.05
C GLN A 111 0.30 1.16 -0.56
N VAL A 112 0.70 2.35 -0.14
CA VAL A 112 1.91 3.01 -0.63
C VAL A 112 3.15 2.20 -0.27
N LYS A 113 3.24 1.68 0.96
CA LYS A 113 4.35 0.78 1.36
C LYS A 113 4.40 -0.47 0.49
N SER A 114 3.26 -1.14 0.28
CA SER A 114 3.20 -2.31 -0.60
C SER A 114 3.58 -1.98 -2.04
N GLY A 115 3.06 -0.90 -2.61
CA GLY A 115 3.43 -0.43 -3.95
C GLY A 115 4.92 -0.09 -4.08
N SER A 116 5.53 0.39 -3.02
CA SER A 116 6.96 0.71 -2.92
C SER A 116 7.87 -0.51 -2.61
N GLY A 117 7.33 -1.72 -2.66
CA GLY A 117 8.12 -2.94 -2.55
C GLY A 117 8.07 -3.64 -1.18
N CYS A 118 7.33 -3.11 -0.21
CA CYS A 118 7.22 -3.71 1.11
C CYS A 118 6.41 -5.00 1.07
N ASN A 119 7.02 -6.11 1.47
CA ASN A 119 6.39 -7.43 1.52
C ASN A 119 6.07 -7.91 2.95
N PHE A 120 6.36 -7.09 3.96
CA PHE A 120 6.03 -7.34 5.37
C PHE A 120 5.45 -6.06 5.97
N LEU A 121 4.14 -6.05 6.22
CA LEU A 121 3.39 -4.88 6.66
C LEU A 121 2.94 -5.05 8.11
N GLY A 122 3.54 -4.31 9.02
CA GLY A 122 3.17 -4.25 10.43
C GLY A 122 2.56 -2.90 10.80
N TYR A 123 1.68 -2.89 11.78
CA TYR A 123 0.96 -1.70 12.24
C TYR A 123 1.21 -1.42 13.71
N TYR A 124 1.51 -0.18 14.02
CA TYR A 124 1.48 0.29 15.40
C TYR A 124 0.43 1.42 15.54
N MET A 125 -0.82 1.09 16.03
CA MET A 125 -1.25 -0.26 16.41
C MET A 125 -2.42 -0.69 15.52
N TYR A 126 -2.55 -2.00 15.26
CA TYR A 126 -3.73 -2.55 14.62
C TYR A 126 -4.91 -2.68 15.59
N HIS A 127 -4.60 -3.02 16.83
CA HIS A 127 -5.54 -3.10 17.95
C HIS A 127 -5.02 -2.26 19.10
N GLY A 128 -5.87 -1.37 19.59
CA GLY A 128 -5.59 -0.55 20.77
C GLY A 128 -5.40 -1.40 22.02
N GLY A 129 -4.59 -0.90 22.95
CA GLY A 129 -4.28 -1.59 24.21
C GLY A 129 -4.75 -0.83 25.43
N THR A 130 -4.62 -1.45 26.59
CA THR A 130 -4.85 -0.85 27.90
C THR A 130 -3.53 -0.64 28.62
N HIS A 131 -3.22 0.60 28.95
CA HIS A 131 -2.10 0.93 29.84
C HIS A 131 -2.61 0.99 31.29
N PRO A 132 -1.79 0.58 32.30
CA PRO A 132 -2.23 0.60 33.71
C PRO A 132 -2.74 1.96 34.23
N LYS A 133 -2.35 3.07 33.59
CA LYS A 133 -2.70 4.42 34.03
C LYS A 133 -3.65 5.17 33.07
N PHE A 134 -3.82 4.68 31.84
CA PHE A 134 -4.66 5.37 30.84
C PHE A 134 -5.06 4.42 29.72
N SER A 135 -6.09 4.78 28.97
CA SER A 135 -6.46 4.13 27.73
C SER A 135 -5.35 4.29 26.68
N TYR A 136 -4.99 3.20 26.03
CA TYR A 136 -4.07 3.19 24.90
C TYR A 136 -4.81 2.77 23.64
N ASP A 137 -5.95 3.40 23.41
CA ASP A 137 -6.82 3.12 22.27
C ASP A 137 -6.14 3.38 20.91
N TYR A 138 -5.26 4.36 20.87
CA TYR A 138 -4.42 4.74 19.73
C TYR A 138 -5.19 5.12 18.46
N GLN A 139 -6.51 5.30 18.52
CA GLN A 139 -7.37 5.42 17.33
C GLN A 139 -7.16 4.25 16.33
N ALA A 140 -6.73 3.10 16.83
CA ALA A 140 -6.41 1.93 16.03
C ALA A 140 -7.63 1.40 15.26
N PRO A 141 -7.45 0.66 14.17
CA PRO A 141 -8.54 0.01 13.43
C PRO A 141 -9.47 -0.81 14.32
N LEU A 142 -8.92 -1.50 15.31
CA LEU A 142 -9.66 -2.09 16.43
C LEU A 142 -9.33 -1.31 17.70
N GLY A 143 -10.32 -0.65 18.30
CA GLY A 143 -10.14 0.10 19.53
C GLY A 143 -9.82 -0.76 20.74
N GLU A 144 -9.44 -0.14 21.86
CA GLU A 144 -9.04 -0.80 23.10
C GLU A 144 -10.00 -1.90 23.55
N PHE A 145 -11.30 -1.71 23.39
CA PHE A 145 -12.35 -2.67 23.79
C PHE A 145 -12.98 -3.39 22.59
N GLY A 146 -12.26 -3.49 21.46
CA GLY A 146 -12.72 -4.19 20.27
C GLY A 146 -13.67 -3.37 19.37
N GLN A 147 -13.75 -2.05 19.54
CA GLN A 147 -14.54 -1.21 18.65
C GLN A 147 -13.96 -1.26 17.22
N VAL A 148 -14.80 -1.59 16.26
CA VAL A 148 -14.44 -1.65 14.85
C VAL A 148 -14.56 -0.25 14.23
N ARG A 149 -13.47 0.27 13.68
CA ARG A 149 -13.44 1.56 12.99
C ARG A 149 -13.50 1.39 11.47
N LEU A 150 -13.78 2.46 10.74
CA LEU A 150 -13.83 2.44 9.27
C LEU A 150 -12.50 2.00 8.66
N SER A 151 -11.38 2.40 9.25
CA SER A 151 -10.04 1.95 8.82
C SER A 151 -9.87 0.43 8.86
N TYR A 152 -10.49 -0.26 9.82
CA TYR A 152 -10.49 -1.73 9.86
C TYR A 152 -11.11 -2.34 8.61
N HIS A 153 -12.24 -1.81 8.14
CA HIS A 153 -12.92 -2.34 6.96
C HIS A 153 -12.09 -2.18 5.69
N GLN A 154 -11.40 -1.05 5.55
CA GLN A 154 -10.48 -0.83 4.43
C GLN A 154 -9.28 -1.78 4.48
N LEU A 155 -8.63 -1.87 5.64
CA LEU A 155 -7.52 -2.81 5.83
C LEU A 155 -7.93 -4.27 5.62
N LYS A 156 -9.12 -4.65 6.05
CA LYS A 156 -9.65 -6.01 5.82
C LYS A 156 -9.68 -6.35 4.33
N LEU A 157 -10.13 -5.44 3.46
CA LEU A 157 -10.14 -5.66 2.01
C LEU A 157 -8.72 -5.78 1.45
N GLN A 158 -7.80 -4.93 1.91
CA GLN A 158 -6.39 -5.03 1.51
C GLN A 158 -5.74 -6.33 2.00
N HIS A 159 -6.00 -6.74 3.23
CA HIS A 159 -5.45 -7.99 3.77
C HIS A 159 -5.97 -9.22 3.02
N LEU A 160 -7.25 -9.24 2.61
CA LEU A 160 -7.78 -10.29 1.75
C LEU A 160 -7.02 -10.35 0.42
N PHE A 161 -6.76 -9.19 -0.19
CA PHE A 161 -5.97 -9.09 -1.41
C PHE A 161 -4.53 -9.59 -1.20
N TYR A 162 -3.85 -9.10 -0.17
CA TYR A 162 -2.46 -9.49 0.09
C TYR A 162 -2.31 -10.97 0.43
N GLN A 163 -3.26 -11.55 1.17
CA GLN A 163 -3.23 -12.97 1.51
C GLN A 163 -3.47 -13.87 0.31
N GLU A 164 -4.42 -13.49 -0.54
CA GLU A 164 -4.81 -14.32 -1.67
C GLU A 164 -3.81 -14.27 -2.82
N PHE A 165 -3.21 -13.10 -3.06
CA PHE A 165 -2.32 -12.85 -4.19
C PHE A 165 -0.86 -12.62 -3.74
N THR A 166 -0.45 -13.28 -2.66
CA THR A 166 0.90 -13.16 -2.08
C THR A 166 1.98 -13.52 -3.09
N SER A 167 1.80 -14.60 -3.86
CA SER A 167 2.77 -15.08 -4.85
C SER A 167 3.04 -14.03 -5.94
N GLU A 168 1.98 -13.44 -6.45
CA GLU A 168 2.04 -12.42 -7.50
C GLU A 168 2.69 -11.12 -6.99
N ILE A 169 2.34 -10.73 -5.75
CA ILE A 169 2.87 -9.52 -5.14
C ILE A 169 4.36 -9.66 -4.79
N THR A 170 4.76 -10.80 -4.20
CA THR A 170 6.14 -11.00 -3.75
C THR A 170 7.11 -11.25 -4.90
N ALA A 171 6.65 -11.81 -6.01
CA ALA A 171 7.44 -11.96 -7.23
C ALA A 171 7.66 -10.63 -7.97
N ALA A 172 6.80 -9.63 -7.73
CA ALA A 172 6.81 -8.38 -8.45
C ALA A 172 7.85 -7.38 -7.91
N LYS A 173 8.53 -6.68 -8.81
CA LYS A 173 9.45 -5.58 -8.52
C LYS A 173 8.74 -4.23 -8.68
N THR A 174 9.19 -3.23 -7.95
CA THR A 174 8.69 -1.86 -8.03
C THR A 174 9.24 -1.17 -9.28
N VAL A 175 8.37 -0.57 -10.08
CA VAL A 175 8.72 0.25 -11.25
C VAL A 175 8.08 1.63 -11.07
N LEU A 176 8.90 2.61 -10.75
CA LEU A 176 8.45 3.98 -10.49
C LEU A 176 8.04 4.71 -11.78
N SER A 177 7.07 5.61 -11.64
CA SER A 177 6.79 6.59 -12.67
C SER A 177 7.94 7.62 -12.76
N LYS A 178 8.05 8.30 -13.91
CA LYS A 178 9.06 9.34 -14.07
C LYS A 178 8.85 10.54 -13.13
N GLU A 179 7.61 10.77 -12.75
CA GLU A 179 7.20 11.88 -11.88
C GLU A 179 7.51 11.57 -10.40
N ALA A 180 7.60 10.31 -10.01
CA ALA A 180 7.75 9.91 -8.62
C ALA A 180 9.01 10.48 -7.94
N GLU A 181 10.08 10.68 -8.68
CA GLU A 181 11.35 11.20 -8.13
C GLU A 181 11.28 12.69 -7.73
N VAL A 182 10.37 13.44 -8.33
CA VAL A 182 10.25 14.89 -8.14
C VAL A 182 9.00 15.32 -7.36
N GLN A 183 8.09 14.38 -7.08
CA GLN A 183 6.89 14.66 -6.32
C GLN A 183 7.20 15.07 -4.88
N THR A 184 6.43 16.02 -4.37
CA THR A 184 6.45 16.42 -2.95
C THR A 184 5.14 16.10 -2.26
N PRO A 185 5.11 16.01 -0.93
CA PRO A 185 3.86 15.79 -0.20
C PRO A 185 2.77 16.83 -0.48
N GLU A 186 3.17 18.07 -0.81
CA GLU A 186 2.27 19.19 -1.09
C GLU A 186 1.75 19.20 -2.54
N ASP A 187 2.32 18.37 -3.42
CA ASP A 187 1.85 18.24 -4.80
C ASP A 187 0.51 17.48 -4.82
N VAL A 188 -0.56 18.20 -5.10
CA VAL A 188 -1.93 17.68 -5.18
C VAL A 188 -2.42 17.47 -6.62
N GLU A 189 -1.66 17.97 -7.61
CA GLU A 189 -2.07 17.95 -9.02
C GLU A 189 -1.52 16.74 -9.77
N THR A 190 -0.32 16.30 -9.41
CA THR A 190 0.34 15.18 -10.10
C THR A 190 -0.17 13.84 -9.58
N LEU A 191 -0.68 12.99 -10.47
CA LEU A 191 -1.12 11.63 -10.13
C LEU A 191 0.03 10.82 -9.52
N ARG A 192 -0.21 10.23 -8.36
CA ARG A 192 0.73 9.34 -7.68
C ARG A 192 0.44 7.90 -8.06
N TYR A 193 1.37 7.28 -8.76
CA TYR A 193 1.24 5.88 -9.15
C TYR A 193 2.59 5.16 -9.22
N VAL A 194 2.51 3.85 -9.10
CA VAL A 194 3.65 2.94 -9.26
C VAL A 194 3.15 1.61 -9.80
N VAL A 195 4.00 0.90 -10.49
CA VAL A 195 3.72 -0.45 -10.99
C VAL A 195 4.51 -1.47 -10.17
N ARG A 196 3.87 -2.57 -9.82
CA ARG A 196 4.53 -3.79 -9.37
C ARG A 196 4.42 -4.81 -10.50
N ALA A 197 5.55 -5.26 -11.03
CA ALA A 197 5.61 -6.19 -12.17
C ALA A 197 6.55 -7.35 -11.90
N ASP A 198 6.14 -8.57 -12.27
CA ASP A 198 7.01 -9.72 -12.30
C ASP A 198 7.94 -9.71 -13.55
N GLU A 199 8.81 -10.68 -13.67
CA GLU A 199 9.75 -10.79 -14.78
C GLU A 199 9.07 -11.11 -16.13
N GLN A 200 7.82 -11.56 -16.12
CA GLN A 200 7.02 -11.85 -17.31
C GLN A 200 6.17 -10.63 -17.73
N GLY A 201 6.11 -9.60 -16.92
CA GLY A 201 5.34 -8.38 -17.20
C GLY A 201 3.90 -8.42 -16.74
N HIS A 202 3.51 -9.37 -15.88
CA HIS A 202 2.23 -9.35 -15.16
C HIS A 202 2.34 -8.48 -13.91
N GLY A 203 1.24 -7.92 -13.45
CA GLY A 203 1.34 -7.16 -12.21
C GLY A 203 0.13 -6.31 -11.83
N PHE A 204 0.45 -5.26 -11.08
CA PHE A 204 -0.54 -4.36 -10.51
C PHE A 204 -0.11 -2.90 -10.66
N LEU A 205 -1.04 -2.06 -11.07
CA LEU A 205 -0.92 -0.60 -11.04
C LEU A 205 -1.50 -0.10 -9.71
N TYR A 206 -0.66 0.54 -8.90
CA TYR A 206 -1.04 1.15 -7.64
C TYR A 206 -1.25 2.65 -7.83
N LEU A 207 -2.37 3.17 -7.37
CA LEU A 207 -2.74 4.59 -7.42
C LEU A 207 -3.00 5.10 -6.01
N ASN A 208 -2.45 6.25 -5.65
CA ASN A 208 -2.71 6.90 -4.37
C ASN A 208 -3.13 8.36 -4.56
N ASN A 209 -4.32 8.71 -4.08
CA ASN A 209 -4.79 10.09 -4.03
C ASN A 209 -5.12 10.52 -2.59
N TYR A 210 -4.26 10.11 -1.64
CA TYR A 210 -4.36 10.46 -0.23
C TYR A 210 -3.04 11.06 0.28
N GLN A 211 -3.16 12.05 1.15
CA GLN A 211 -2.04 12.64 1.89
C GLN A 211 -2.55 13.18 3.23
N ASP A 212 -1.82 12.90 4.34
CA ASP A 212 -2.08 13.57 5.61
C ASP A 212 -1.67 15.05 5.54
N HIS A 213 -2.43 15.92 6.20
CA HIS A 213 -2.17 17.36 6.37
C HIS A 213 -2.18 18.17 5.05
N VAL A 214 -2.65 17.59 3.97
CA VAL A 214 -2.87 18.28 2.69
C VAL A 214 -4.27 17.91 2.20
N GLU A 215 -5.01 18.90 1.74
CA GLU A 215 -6.30 18.65 1.12
C GLU A 215 -6.09 18.27 -0.35
N MET A 216 -6.22 16.99 -0.65
CA MET A 216 -6.12 16.47 -2.02
C MET A 216 -7.31 16.91 -2.86
N ILE A 217 -7.14 16.91 -4.16
CA ILE A 217 -8.20 17.16 -5.14
C ILE A 217 -8.56 15.88 -5.89
N ASP A 218 -9.71 15.88 -6.56
CA ASP A 218 -10.03 14.79 -7.50
C ASP A 218 -9.01 14.79 -8.65
N GLN A 219 -8.42 13.64 -8.94
CA GLN A 219 -7.64 13.43 -10.15
C GLN A 219 -8.60 13.12 -11.29
N THR A 220 -8.59 13.95 -12.32
CA THR A 220 -9.52 13.83 -13.45
C THR A 220 -8.77 13.70 -14.77
N ASP A 221 -9.42 13.06 -15.74
CA ASP A 221 -8.97 13.02 -17.13
C ASP A 221 -7.55 12.49 -17.34
N PHE A 222 -7.13 11.51 -16.51
CA PHE A 222 -5.83 10.88 -16.66
C PHE A 222 -5.87 9.54 -17.38
N CYS A 223 -4.73 9.12 -17.88
CA CYS A 223 -4.49 7.75 -18.33
C CYS A 223 -3.10 7.30 -17.92
N VAL A 224 -2.92 6.00 -17.75
CA VAL A 224 -1.62 5.39 -17.49
C VAL A 224 -1.35 4.34 -18.57
N THR A 225 -0.15 4.37 -19.13
CA THR A 225 0.30 3.38 -20.13
C THR A 225 1.48 2.62 -19.57
N ILE A 226 1.38 1.29 -19.55
CA ILE A 226 2.42 0.37 -19.12
C ILE A 226 2.94 -0.36 -20.34
N GLN A 227 4.26 -0.35 -20.53
CA GLN A 227 4.94 -1.16 -21.55
C GLN A 227 5.55 -2.38 -20.87
N SER A 228 5.26 -3.58 -21.39
CA SER A 228 5.84 -4.84 -20.93
C SER A 228 6.14 -5.74 -22.10
N ASP A 229 6.83 -6.85 -21.85
CA ASP A 229 7.12 -7.86 -22.89
C ASP A 229 5.83 -8.53 -23.42
N LEU A 230 4.75 -8.50 -22.66
CA LEU A 230 3.43 -8.97 -23.09
C LEU A 230 2.67 -7.95 -23.97
N GLY A 231 3.22 -6.74 -24.13
CA GLY A 231 2.66 -5.67 -24.91
C GLY A 231 2.20 -4.48 -24.08
N GLU A 232 1.61 -3.50 -24.76
CA GLU A 232 1.11 -2.28 -24.15
C GLU A 232 -0.24 -2.48 -23.46
N VAL A 233 -0.35 -1.93 -22.26
CA VAL A 233 -1.60 -1.80 -21.53
C VAL A 233 -1.85 -0.33 -21.23
N ARG A 234 -2.94 0.22 -21.75
CA ARG A 234 -3.39 1.57 -21.44
C ARG A 234 -4.65 1.53 -20.59
N PHE A 235 -4.65 2.25 -19.49
CA PHE A 235 -5.75 2.43 -18.54
C PHE A 235 -6.40 3.82 -18.70
N PRO A 236 -7.62 3.98 -19.11
CA PRO A 236 -8.49 2.98 -19.76
C PRO A 236 -8.09 2.82 -21.23
N GLN A 237 -8.64 1.82 -21.92
CA GLN A 237 -8.37 1.61 -23.34
C GLN A 237 -8.83 2.80 -24.19
N ASN A 238 -9.95 3.41 -23.82
CA ASN A 238 -10.47 4.62 -24.48
C ASN A 238 -10.88 5.67 -23.45
N GLY A 239 -10.68 6.94 -23.80
CA GLY A 239 -11.01 8.05 -22.90
C GLY A 239 -10.02 8.21 -21.76
N SER A 240 -10.53 8.52 -20.58
CA SER A 240 -9.75 8.84 -19.39
C SER A 240 -10.36 8.22 -18.13
N LEU A 241 -9.56 8.16 -17.06
CA LEU A 241 -9.97 7.76 -15.73
C LEU A 241 -10.09 8.98 -14.82
N ASN A 242 -10.87 8.79 -13.76
CA ASN A 242 -10.91 9.70 -12.63
C ASN A 242 -10.68 8.92 -11.33
N LEU A 243 -10.03 9.53 -10.37
CA LEU A 243 -9.81 8.99 -9.04
C LEU A 243 -10.21 10.06 -8.03
N ALA A 244 -11.23 9.77 -7.24
CA ALA A 244 -11.70 10.74 -6.26
C ALA A 244 -10.63 11.06 -5.22
N LYS A 245 -10.71 12.26 -4.65
CA LYS A 245 -9.96 12.65 -3.45
C LYS A 245 -10.06 11.57 -2.37
N ASP A 246 -8.96 11.32 -1.70
CA ASP A 246 -8.80 10.32 -0.63
C ASP A 246 -9.12 8.87 -1.07
N ALA A 247 -9.04 8.58 -2.35
CA ALA A 247 -9.18 7.23 -2.90
C ALA A 247 -7.81 6.65 -3.28
N CYS A 248 -7.71 5.33 -3.09
CA CYS A 248 -6.57 4.53 -3.52
C CYS A 248 -7.06 3.33 -4.33
N ALA A 249 -6.21 2.78 -5.19
CA ALA A 249 -6.55 1.63 -6.01
C ALA A 249 -5.35 0.73 -6.29
N ILE A 250 -5.61 -0.57 -6.43
CA ILE A 250 -4.66 -1.57 -6.94
C ILE A 250 -5.36 -2.28 -8.11
N LEU A 251 -4.89 -2.02 -9.31
CA LEU A 251 -5.50 -2.47 -10.56
C LEU A 251 -4.67 -3.58 -11.18
N PRO A 252 -5.24 -4.80 -11.39
CA PRO A 252 -4.50 -5.89 -12.02
C PRO A 252 -4.35 -5.65 -13.53
N TYR A 253 -3.23 -6.10 -14.08
CA TYR A 253 -3.02 -6.17 -15.53
C TYR A 253 -2.22 -7.42 -15.92
N TRP A 254 -2.47 -7.94 -17.11
CA TRP A 254 -2.01 -9.24 -17.58
C TRP A 254 -2.21 -10.33 -16.52
N PHE A 255 -3.38 -10.34 -15.90
CA PHE A 255 -3.68 -11.17 -14.73
C PHE A 255 -4.42 -12.45 -15.14
N SER A 256 -3.94 -13.62 -14.67
CA SER A 256 -4.58 -14.90 -14.97
C SER A 256 -5.77 -15.16 -14.04
N LEU A 257 -6.94 -15.39 -14.62
CA LEU A 257 -8.17 -15.80 -13.94
C LEU A 257 -8.45 -17.28 -14.27
N GLU A 258 -7.70 -18.21 -13.65
CA GLU A 258 -7.80 -19.67 -13.89
C GLU A 258 -7.77 -20.04 -15.38
N GLY A 259 -6.80 -19.52 -16.10
CA GLY A 259 -6.59 -19.80 -17.53
C GLY A 259 -7.21 -18.80 -18.50
N HIS A 260 -8.03 -17.87 -18.02
CA HIS A 260 -8.47 -16.70 -18.78
C HIS A 260 -7.57 -15.51 -18.49
N LEU A 261 -7.05 -14.88 -19.52
CA LEU A 261 -6.15 -13.75 -19.36
C LEU A 261 -6.95 -12.44 -19.29
N LEU A 262 -6.94 -11.79 -18.14
CA LEU A 262 -7.44 -10.42 -17.99
C LEU A 262 -6.34 -9.45 -18.43
N LYS A 263 -6.56 -8.70 -19.51
CA LYS A 263 -5.61 -7.68 -19.94
C LYS A 263 -5.46 -6.59 -18.86
N TYR A 264 -6.58 -6.11 -18.31
CA TYR A 264 -6.62 -5.29 -17.10
C TYR A 264 -8.06 -5.11 -16.58
N ALA A 265 -8.16 -4.61 -15.35
CA ALA A 265 -9.40 -4.09 -14.79
C ALA A 265 -9.18 -2.72 -14.14
N THR A 266 -10.16 -1.82 -14.28
CA THR A 266 -10.25 -0.56 -13.52
C THR A 266 -11.16 -0.71 -12.31
N ALA A 267 -11.02 -1.85 -11.63
CA ALA A 267 -11.70 -2.21 -10.41
C ALA A 267 -10.70 -2.88 -9.45
N GLN A 268 -10.86 -2.64 -8.16
CA GLN A 268 -10.01 -3.20 -7.12
C GLN A 268 -10.24 -4.70 -6.98
N LEU A 269 -9.26 -5.51 -7.31
CA LEU A 269 -9.27 -6.95 -7.00
C LEU A 269 -9.16 -7.14 -5.48
N ILE A 270 -10.05 -7.95 -4.91
CA ILE A 270 -10.14 -8.15 -3.46
C ILE A 270 -9.68 -9.54 -3.05
N THR A 271 -10.26 -10.58 -3.65
CA THR A 271 -9.99 -11.97 -3.27
C THR A 271 -10.59 -12.91 -4.29
N LYS A 272 -10.30 -14.20 -4.16
CA LYS A 272 -11.03 -15.27 -4.85
C LYS A 272 -11.61 -16.27 -3.85
N ALA A 273 -12.59 -16.99 -4.29
CA ALA A 273 -13.16 -18.12 -3.55
C ALA A 273 -13.31 -19.31 -4.50
N VAL A 274 -12.84 -20.45 -4.05
CA VAL A 274 -12.85 -21.69 -4.84
C VAL A 274 -13.95 -22.62 -4.30
N SER A 275 -14.81 -23.10 -5.21
CA SER A 275 -15.78 -24.14 -4.92
C SER A 275 -15.44 -25.41 -5.72
N SER A 276 -16.21 -26.48 -5.52
CA SER A 276 -16.06 -27.71 -6.33
C SER A 276 -16.40 -27.53 -7.82
N HIS A 277 -17.01 -26.41 -8.21
CA HIS A 277 -17.53 -26.20 -9.56
C HIS A 277 -17.00 -24.93 -10.25
N ALA A 278 -16.48 -23.96 -9.49
CA ALA A 278 -16.06 -22.68 -10.03
C ALA A 278 -15.12 -21.95 -9.08
N THR A 279 -14.29 -21.08 -9.65
CA THR A 279 -13.54 -20.05 -8.94
C THR A 279 -14.22 -18.70 -9.16
N TYR A 280 -14.45 -17.97 -8.08
CA TYR A 280 -15.09 -16.67 -8.06
C TYR A 280 -14.05 -15.61 -7.72
N TYR A 281 -13.90 -14.59 -8.55
CA TYR A 281 -13.06 -13.43 -8.27
C TYR A 281 -13.94 -12.24 -7.89
N PHE A 282 -13.58 -11.59 -6.80
CA PHE A 282 -14.34 -10.47 -6.26
C PHE A 282 -13.60 -9.16 -6.51
N PHE A 283 -14.30 -8.22 -7.12
CA PHE A 283 -13.80 -6.88 -7.37
C PHE A 283 -14.71 -5.86 -6.71
N SER A 284 -14.13 -4.75 -6.25
CA SER A 284 -14.88 -3.61 -5.75
C SER A 284 -14.72 -2.39 -6.64
N LYS A 285 -15.76 -1.57 -6.67
CA LYS A 285 -15.75 -0.29 -7.37
C LYS A 285 -14.86 0.70 -6.63
N ILE A 286 -14.10 1.48 -7.39
CA ILE A 286 -13.24 2.55 -6.88
C ILE A 286 -13.99 3.89 -6.98
N ARG A 287 -13.88 4.73 -5.97
CA ARG A 287 -14.51 6.06 -5.97
C ARG A 287 -13.97 6.92 -7.11
N GLY A 288 -14.87 7.50 -7.88
CA GLY A 288 -14.57 8.35 -9.04
C GLY A 288 -14.27 7.57 -10.32
N MET A 289 -13.98 6.28 -10.26
CA MET A 289 -13.54 5.47 -11.39
C MET A 289 -14.69 4.61 -11.96
N SER A 290 -14.82 4.57 -13.27
CA SER A 290 -15.72 3.62 -13.95
C SER A 290 -15.06 2.25 -14.06
N GLY A 291 -15.80 1.19 -13.72
CA GLY A 291 -15.30 -0.18 -13.84
C GLY A 291 -15.26 -0.63 -15.31
N GLU A 292 -14.10 -1.04 -15.78
CA GLU A 292 -13.85 -1.62 -17.09
C GLU A 292 -13.02 -2.90 -16.92
N PHE A 293 -13.38 -3.95 -17.65
CA PHE A 293 -12.64 -5.21 -17.70
C PHE A 293 -12.31 -5.49 -19.16
N VAL A 294 -11.03 -5.63 -19.47
CA VAL A 294 -10.56 -5.86 -20.83
C VAL A 294 -9.90 -7.21 -20.94
N PHE A 295 -10.32 -7.98 -21.91
CA PHE A 295 -9.78 -9.30 -22.24
C PHE A 295 -9.22 -9.28 -23.66
N PRO A 296 -8.23 -10.15 -23.99
CA PRO A 296 -7.79 -10.35 -25.35
C PRO A 296 -8.97 -10.74 -26.28
N GLU A 297 -8.85 -10.44 -27.56
CA GLU A 297 -9.96 -10.63 -28.54
C GLU A 297 -10.37 -12.09 -28.75
N ASP A 298 -9.46 -13.02 -28.56
CA ASP A 298 -9.66 -14.45 -28.66
C ASP A 298 -10.35 -15.07 -27.43
N GLU A 299 -10.47 -14.31 -26.34
CA GLU A 299 -11.19 -14.75 -25.15
C GLU A 299 -12.71 -14.63 -25.34
N ILE A 300 -13.41 -15.74 -25.24
CA ILE A 300 -14.87 -15.79 -25.27
C ILE A 300 -15.39 -15.81 -23.84
N ILE A 301 -15.83 -14.67 -23.35
CA ILE A 301 -16.33 -14.52 -21.98
C ILE A 301 -17.84 -14.23 -22.01
N PRO A 302 -18.67 -15.12 -21.43
CA PRO A 302 -20.08 -14.82 -21.24
C PRO A 302 -20.25 -13.64 -20.28
N VAL A 303 -21.01 -12.63 -20.67
CA VAL A 303 -21.18 -11.40 -19.91
C VAL A 303 -22.66 -11.21 -19.55
N SER A 304 -22.91 -10.86 -18.28
CA SER A 304 -24.21 -10.43 -17.81
C SER A 304 -24.09 -9.25 -16.85
N GLY A 305 -25.08 -8.36 -16.86
CA GLY A 305 -25.13 -7.22 -15.93
C GLY A 305 -24.24 -6.03 -16.30
N CYS A 306 -23.58 -6.05 -17.46
CA CYS A 306 -22.79 -4.93 -17.95
C CYS A 306 -22.88 -4.82 -19.50
N SER A 307 -22.41 -3.70 -20.05
CA SER A 307 -22.29 -3.52 -21.50
C SER A 307 -20.99 -4.12 -22.02
N VAL A 308 -21.03 -4.71 -23.22
CA VAL A 308 -19.85 -5.25 -23.90
C VAL A 308 -19.55 -4.38 -25.10
N GLN A 309 -18.29 -3.97 -25.24
CA GLN A 309 -17.77 -3.30 -26.42
C GLN A 309 -16.69 -4.18 -27.05
N LYS A 310 -16.81 -4.43 -28.34
CA LYS A 310 -15.76 -5.08 -29.13
C LYS A 310 -14.97 -4.00 -29.86
N HIS A 311 -13.70 -3.89 -29.55
CA HIS A 311 -12.80 -3.03 -30.29
C HIS A 311 -12.13 -3.86 -31.40
N LYS A 312 -12.30 -3.43 -32.65
CA LYS A 312 -11.45 -3.90 -33.73
C LYS A 312 -10.15 -3.08 -33.65
N VAL A 313 -9.02 -3.76 -33.48
CA VAL A 313 -7.68 -3.19 -33.63
C VAL A 313 -7.44 -2.87 -35.09
#